data_9298ed35b3a5a8d2aa4eb0528087530b
#
_entry.id   9298ed35b3a5a8d2aa4eb0528087530b
#
_cell.length_a   1.000
_cell.length_b   1.000
_cell.length_c   1.000
_cell.angle_alpha   90.00
_cell.angle_beta   90.00
_cell.angle_gamma   90.00
#
_symmetry.space_group_name_H-M   'P 1'
#
loop_
_entity.id
_entity.type
_entity.pdbx_description
1 polymer ?
#
loop_
_entity_poly.entity_id
_entity_poly.type
_entity_poly.pdbx_seq_one_letter_code
_entity_poly.pdbx_strand_id
1 'polypeptide(L)'
;LNQNDIKKLDINNEARAQGLETREPFIVPIFLLKKSIIRSSLNIYRILEVVSNTTWQIELDDFNPSQRALADKFISQRKNLEKIYSEKEYFLFPIGIIKGGANESPTPYMSFFSSIDDYKNDIQELNIFSTSSKRLSLASSLYLMLDYVKEIYNYIYLPAEITVNEYSKIESDLLQKLLGENLQQKIKRIIRQKDITEINRHLNNFIDEVSVKLDGNYQFKKPSQRQNSFTQRHMISKIIESYFSDKVLHYKDSINRDTPVNNLSSGEKRKALLDLAAGFLKSNPTKSQFITILAVDEPELSLHATACLKQFEKLRNLGNHGIQTICTTHWYGFLPIVGNGTATYISQQQRYIRALCLDNYKDELKVLAAETQGAYIDLLEIKSTHDLVQSIVFSITSKNNYKWIVCEGKTDRKYISAHLQYEDVDNLVVLSVGGSPTVKKIYSLLTLALEDRKASVTGSAFFLIDTDQNFSNYTASEPIDSIKIRRMLFKRETSEISLLKMSDDCVSPPTEIEHALDNIFYHKTLKSLYEKGNSDFSFIQHVKTLRSNLSAEYLDINITQQIIIDKYFDDIGKKDEFCNEYIQILHDSDEIRTPMWLSKIVNFLNGKCGV
;
A
#
# COMPACT_ATOMS: atom_id res chain seq x y z
N LEU A 1 -9.00 14.43 -7.55
CA LEU A 1 -8.34 15.65 -8.04
C LEU A 1 -9.35 16.78 -8.00
N ASN A 2 -9.09 17.79 -7.18
CA ASN A 2 -9.96 18.97 -7.08
C ASN A 2 -9.76 19.80 -8.36
N GLN A 3 -10.83 20.19 -9.04
CA GLN A 3 -10.73 21.00 -10.28
C GLN A 3 -9.88 22.29 -10.09
N ASN A 4 -9.84 22.81 -8.85
CA ASN A 4 -9.05 24.02 -8.54
C ASN A 4 -7.54 23.73 -8.44
N ASP A 5 -7.13 22.52 -8.07
CA ASP A 5 -5.72 22.15 -7.94
C ASP A 5 -5.10 21.88 -9.31
N ILE A 6 -5.91 21.36 -10.24
CA ILE A 6 -5.47 21.12 -11.62
C ILE A 6 -5.22 22.41 -12.39
N LYS A 7 -5.94 23.50 -12.08
CA LYS A 7 -5.70 24.82 -12.67
C LYS A 7 -4.33 25.40 -12.32
N LYS A 8 -3.71 24.90 -11.21
CA LYS A 8 -2.39 25.33 -10.73
C LYS A 8 -1.25 24.44 -11.22
N LEU A 9 -1.51 23.38 -11.99
CA LEU A 9 -0.47 22.56 -12.59
C LEU A 9 0.35 23.41 -13.56
N ASP A 10 1.46 23.95 -13.08
CA ASP A 10 2.43 24.63 -13.91
C ASP A 10 3.14 23.64 -14.83
N ILE A 11 3.34 24.03 -16.07
CA ILE A 11 4.20 23.29 -16.98
C ILE A 11 5.61 23.40 -16.44
N ASN A 12 6.31 22.27 -16.31
CA ASN A 12 7.66 22.20 -15.81
C ASN A 12 8.55 23.24 -16.54
N ASN A 13 9.30 24.04 -15.78
CA ASN A 13 10.15 25.09 -16.32
C ASN A 13 11.21 24.56 -17.29
N GLU A 14 11.71 23.33 -17.08
CA GLU A 14 12.61 22.65 -18.01
C GLU A 14 11.94 22.31 -19.34
N ALA A 15 10.68 21.87 -19.32
CA ALA A 15 9.91 21.62 -20.53
C ALA A 15 9.67 22.91 -21.31
N ARG A 16 9.43 24.04 -20.63
CA ARG A 16 9.36 25.38 -21.26
C ARG A 16 10.68 25.76 -21.91
N ALA A 17 11.81 25.60 -21.21
CA ALA A 17 13.14 25.88 -21.74
C ALA A 17 13.51 25.04 -22.97
N GLN A 18 12.91 23.84 -23.12
CA GLN A 18 13.13 22.93 -24.25
C GLN A 18 12.14 23.16 -25.42
N GLY A 19 11.29 24.17 -25.34
CA GLY A 19 10.27 24.42 -26.39
C GLY A 19 9.13 23.39 -26.44
N LEU A 20 8.95 22.60 -25.35
CA LEU A 20 7.89 21.59 -25.22
C LEU A 20 6.57 22.17 -24.69
N GLU A 21 6.41 23.49 -24.72
CA GLU A 21 5.23 24.21 -24.23
C GLU A 21 3.92 23.79 -24.93
N THR A 22 4.00 23.19 -26.10
CA THR A 22 2.84 22.68 -26.86
C THR A 22 2.33 21.34 -26.35
N ARG A 23 3.05 20.65 -25.46
CA ARG A 23 2.61 19.38 -24.90
C ARG A 23 1.88 19.62 -23.58
N GLU A 24 0.58 19.46 -23.63
CA GLU A 24 -0.26 19.57 -22.44
C GLU A 24 -0.01 18.40 -21.49
N PRO A 25 0.20 18.65 -20.18
CA PRO A 25 0.35 17.59 -19.20
C PRO A 25 -0.97 16.86 -19.01
N PHE A 26 -0.90 15.53 -18.91
CA PHE A 26 -2.05 14.68 -18.61
C PHE A 26 -1.73 13.63 -17.56
N ILE A 27 -2.77 13.18 -16.86
CA ILE A 27 -2.72 12.07 -15.90
C ILE A 27 -3.88 11.14 -16.23
N VAL A 28 -3.56 9.89 -16.58
CA VAL A 28 -4.55 8.87 -16.95
C VAL A 28 -4.30 7.61 -16.12
N PRO A 29 -4.93 7.48 -14.94
CA PRO A 29 -4.91 6.23 -14.19
C PRO A 29 -5.69 5.13 -14.91
N ILE A 30 -5.25 3.88 -14.73
CA ILE A 30 -5.94 2.69 -15.20
C ILE A 30 -6.67 2.08 -14.01
N PHE A 31 -7.97 1.92 -14.11
CA PHE A 31 -8.84 1.41 -13.05
C PHE A 31 -9.19 -0.05 -13.28
N LEU A 32 -9.13 -0.85 -12.22
CA LEU A 32 -9.66 -2.21 -12.15
C LEU A 32 -10.91 -2.19 -11.28
N LEU A 33 -12.08 -2.52 -11.85
CA LEU A 33 -13.36 -2.39 -11.16
C LEU A 33 -14.21 -3.65 -11.35
N LYS A 34 -14.75 -4.18 -10.27
CA LYS A 34 -15.63 -5.37 -10.33
C LYS A 34 -16.93 -5.04 -11.04
N LYS A 35 -17.30 -5.81 -12.08
CA LYS A 35 -18.49 -5.59 -12.90
C LYS A 35 -19.80 -5.61 -12.09
N SER A 36 -19.85 -6.42 -11.03
CA SER A 36 -21.04 -6.55 -10.17
C SER A 36 -21.42 -5.27 -9.39
N ILE A 37 -20.52 -4.28 -9.32
CA ILE A 37 -20.79 -2.98 -8.67
C ILE A 37 -21.73 -2.14 -9.53
N ILE A 38 -21.74 -2.37 -10.84
CA ILE A 38 -22.50 -1.57 -11.82
C ILE A 38 -23.68 -2.38 -12.33
N ARG A 39 -24.86 -1.75 -12.37
CA ARG A 39 -26.03 -2.36 -13.02
C ARG A 39 -25.83 -2.41 -14.52
N SER A 40 -25.96 -3.60 -15.13
CA SER A 40 -25.77 -3.83 -16.57
C SER A 40 -26.74 -3.04 -17.47
N SER A 41 -27.86 -2.56 -16.92
CA SER A 41 -28.83 -1.73 -17.63
C SER A 41 -28.40 -0.28 -17.84
N LEU A 42 -27.32 0.18 -17.19
CA LEU A 42 -26.87 1.57 -17.29
C LEU A 42 -26.01 1.77 -18.53
N ASN A 43 -26.12 2.94 -19.16
CA ASN A 43 -25.28 3.30 -20.31
C ASN A 43 -23.78 3.26 -19.99
N ILE A 44 -23.41 3.64 -18.79
CA ILE A 44 -22.00 3.60 -18.34
C ILE A 44 -21.42 2.18 -18.36
N TYR A 45 -22.21 1.15 -18.05
CA TYR A 45 -21.77 -0.25 -18.10
C TYR A 45 -21.28 -0.61 -19.51
N ARG A 46 -22.05 -0.26 -20.54
CA ARG A 46 -21.73 -0.55 -21.93
C ARG A 46 -20.47 0.21 -22.41
N ILE A 47 -20.33 1.48 -22.00
CA ILE A 47 -19.14 2.27 -22.32
C ILE A 47 -17.90 1.63 -21.70
N LEU A 48 -17.97 1.27 -20.43
CA LEU A 48 -16.86 0.62 -19.73
C LEU A 48 -16.57 -0.76 -20.30
N GLU A 49 -17.56 -1.51 -20.76
CA GLU A 49 -17.36 -2.82 -21.37
C GLU A 49 -16.55 -2.74 -22.65
N VAL A 50 -16.84 -1.80 -23.55
CA VAL A 50 -16.09 -1.60 -24.81
C VAL A 50 -14.66 -1.18 -24.51
N VAL A 51 -14.46 -0.16 -23.67
CA VAL A 51 -13.12 0.32 -23.32
C VAL A 51 -12.31 -0.76 -22.60
N SER A 52 -12.96 -1.52 -21.71
CA SER A 52 -12.32 -2.60 -20.98
C SER A 52 -11.90 -3.76 -21.89
N ASN A 53 -12.75 -4.17 -22.82
CA ASN A 53 -12.39 -5.22 -23.77
C ASN A 53 -11.14 -4.85 -24.56
N THR A 54 -11.09 -3.62 -25.10
CA THR A 54 -9.89 -3.11 -25.76
C THR A 54 -8.67 -3.14 -24.84
N THR A 55 -8.83 -2.71 -23.57
CA THR A 55 -7.72 -2.65 -22.61
C THR A 55 -7.18 -4.04 -22.25
N TRP A 56 -8.04 -5.04 -22.14
CA TRP A 56 -7.64 -6.41 -21.87
C TRP A 56 -6.98 -7.10 -23.07
N GLN A 57 -7.31 -6.69 -24.30
CA GLN A 57 -6.87 -7.34 -25.54
C GLN A 57 -5.67 -6.67 -26.21
N ILE A 58 -5.36 -5.41 -25.86
CA ILE A 58 -4.26 -4.66 -26.48
C ILE A 58 -2.92 -5.38 -26.30
N GLU A 59 -2.15 -5.55 -27.38
CA GLU A 59 -0.85 -6.20 -27.37
C GLU A 59 0.28 -5.23 -27.71
N LEU A 60 1.53 -5.66 -27.55
CA LEU A 60 2.69 -4.79 -27.72
C LEU A 60 2.82 -4.21 -29.14
N ASP A 61 2.38 -4.96 -30.14
CA ASP A 61 2.43 -4.53 -31.53
C ASP A 61 1.44 -3.44 -31.87
N ASP A 62 0.41 -3.24 -31.07
CA ASP A 62 -0.57 -2.17 -31.23
C ASP A 62 -0.01 -0.78 -30.85
N PHE A 63 1.16 -0.76 -30.18
CA PHE A 63 1.78 0.49 -29.75
C PHE A 63 2.81 1.01 -30.74
N ASN A 64 2.92 2.33 -30.84
CA ASN A 64 3.98 2.97 -31.60
C ASN A 64 5.37 2.49 -31.17
N PRO A 65 6.32 2.23 -32.08
CA PRO A 65 7.63 1.69 -31.73
C PRO A 65 8.37 2.47 -30.65
N SER A 66 8.23 3.81 -30.62
CA SER A 66 8.84 4.68 -29.61
C SER A 66 8.26 4.50 -28.20
N GLN A 67 7.08 3.89 -28.06
CA GLN A 67 6.36 3.70 -26.82
C GLN A 67 6.40 2.25 -26.30
N ARG A 68 6.85 1.31 -27.13
CA ARG A 68 6.84 -0.13 -26.83
C ARG A 68 7.56 -0.47 -25.53
N ALA A 69 8.67 0.18 -25.21
CA ALA A 69 9.41 -0.06 -23.98
C ALA A 69 8.61 0.27 -22.70
N LEU A 70 7.74 1.27 -22.75
CA LEU A 70 6.83 1.61 -21.65
C LEU A 70 5.59 0.72 -21.67
N ALA A 71 5.06 0.45 -22.85
CA ALA A 71 3.90 -0.41 -23.06
C ALA A 71 4.16 -1.85 -22.61
N ASP A 72 5.37 -2.38 -22.80
CA ASP A 72 5.77 -3.71 -22.35
C ASP A 72 5.58 -3.89 -20.84
N LYS A 73 5.92 -2.88 -20.05
CA LYS A 73 5.70 -2.90 -18.59
C LYS A 73 4.21 -2.98 -18.25
N PHE A 74 3.37 -2.22 -18.96
CA PHE A 74 1.92 -2.28 -18.79
C PHE A 74 1.37 -3.65 -19.19
N ILE A 75 1.76 -4.19 -20.34
CA ILE A 75 1.32 -5.50 -20.83
C ILE A 75 1.74 -6.61 -19.86
N SER A 76 2.98 -6.58 -19.37
CA SER A 76 3.48 -7.54 -18.38
C SER A 76 2.68 -7.47 -17.07
N GLN A 77 2.35 -6.27 -16.59
CA GLN A 77 1.52 -6.10 -15.41
C GLN A 77 0.08 -6.57 -15.64
N ARG A 78 -0.51 -6.28 -16.79
CA ARG A 78 -1.83 -6.77 -17.19
C ARG A 78 -1.88 -8.30 -17.19
N LYS A 79 -0.91 -8.97 -17.81
CA LYS A 79 -0.80 -10.44 -17.81
C LYS A 79 -0.68 -11.02 -16.38
N ASN A 80 -0.07 -10.29 -15.46
CA ASN A 80 -0.06 -10.69 -14.05
C ASN A 80 -1.44 -10.47 -13.38
N LEU A 81 -2.15 -9.41 -13.72
CA LEU A 81 -3.52 -9.19 -13.23
C LEU A 81 -4.49 -10.26 -13.74
N GLU A 82 -4.36 -10.70 -14.99
CA GLU A 82 -5.19 -11.75 -15.60
C GLU A 82 -5.14 -13.07 -14.83
N LYS A 83 -4.02 -13.37 -14.17
CA LYS A 83 -3.88 -14.58 -13.33
C LYS A 83 -4.78 -14.55 -12.08
N ILE A 84 -5.15 -13.36 -11.62
CA ILE A 84 -5.89 -13.14 -10.38
C ILE A 84 -7.32 -12.66 -10.67
N TYR A 85 -7.47 -11.81 -11.68
CA TYR A 85 -8.71 -11.11 -12.02
C TYR A 85 -9.17 -11.46 -13.42
N SER A 86 -10.34 -12.07 -13.52
CA SER A 86 -10.93 -12.44 -14.82
C SER A 86 -11.53 -11.22 -15.53
N GLU A 87 -11.28 -11.08 -16.83
CA GLU A 87 -11.94 -10.08 -17.69
C GLU A 87 -13.46 -10.18 -17.66
N LYS A 88 -14.00 -11.39 -17.37
CA LYS A 88 -15.46 -11.61 -17.24
C LYS A 88 -16.05 -10.94 -16.02
N GLU A 89 -15.27 -10.80 -14.94
CA GLU A 89 -15.71 -10.25 -13.67
C GLU A 89 -15.27 -8.81 -13.43
N TYR A 90 -14.23 -8.34 -14.13
CA TYR A 90 -13.64 -7.02 -13.89
C TYR A 90 -13.54 -6.20 -15.16
N PHE A 91 -13.83 -4.90 -15.02
CA PHE A 91 -13.47 -3.88 -15.99
C PHE A 91 -12.03 -3.42 -15.73
N LEU A 92 -11.25 -3.27 -16.80
CA LEU A 92 -9.96 -2.60 -16.79
C LEU A 92 -10.01 -1.45 -17.80
N PHE A 93 -9.88 -0.21 -17.35
CA PHE A 93 -10.07 0.94 -18.24
C PHE A 93 -9.27 2.16 -17.81
N PRO A 94 -8.65 2.89 -18.76
CA PRO A 94 -7.98 4.15 -18.52
C PRO A 94 -8.99 5.30 -18.61
N ILE A 95 -8.96 6.21 -17.66
CA ILE A 95 -9.65 7.50 -17.74
C ILE A 95 -8.97 8.52 -16.84
N GLY A 96 -8.75 9.70 -17.34
CA GLY A 96 -8.09 10.75 -16.58
C GLY A 96 -8.45 12.12 -17.13
N ILE A 97 -7.49 13.03 -17.04
CA ILE A 97 -7.64 14.42 -17.45
C ILE A 97 -6.39 14.90 -18.15
N ILE A 98 -6.59 15.79 -19.10
CA ILE A 98 -5.55 16.59 -19.75
C ILE A 98 -5.75 18.05 -19.37
N LYS A 99 -4.67 18.77 -19.11
CA LYS A 99 -4.72 20.21 -18.90
C LYS A 99 -4.93 20.87 -20.26
N GLY A 100 -6.00 21.64 -20.40
CA GLY A 100 -6.14 22.58 -21.52
C GLY A 100 -5.17 23.75 -21.43
N GLY A 101 -5.13 24.61 -22.43
CA GLY A 101 -4.31 25.81 -22.46
C GLY A 101 -4.42 26.66 -21.19
N ALA A 102 -3.59 27.68 -21.05
CA ALA A 102 -3.43 28.46 -19.80
C ALA A 102 -4.74 28.96 -19.16
N ASN A 103 -5.80 29.15 -19.95
CA ASN A 103 -7.12 29.64 -19.52
C ASN A 103 -8.23 28.59 -19.67
N GLU A 104 -7.92 27.36 -20.07
CA GLU A 104 -8.92 26.31 -20.28
C GLU A 104 -9.05 25.39 -19.06
N SER A 105 -10.27 24.95 -18.81
CA SER A 105 -10.51 23.94 -17.76
C SER A 105 -10.03 22.58 -18.21
N PRO A 106 -9.47 21.76 -17.31
CA PRO A 106 -9.08 20.39 -17.64
C PRO A 106 -10.24 19.60 -18.20
N THR A 107 -9.98 18.81 -19.24
CA THR A 107 -10.98 17.99 -19.90
C THR A 107 -10.72 16.49 -19.66
N PRO A 108 -11.76 15.64 -19.69
CA PRO A 108 -11.57 14.20 -19.62
C PRO A 108 -10.70 13.71 -20.77
N TYR A 109 -9.77 12.83 -20.46
CA TYR A 109 -8.81 12.30 -21.41
C TYR A 109 -8.57 10.81 -21.19
N MET A 110 -8.46 10.08 -22.27
CA MET A 110 -8.12 8.67 -22.26
C MET A 110 -6.90 8.47 -23.17
N SER A 111 -5.90 7.76 -22.68
CA SER A 111 -4.68 7.50 -23.46
C SER A 111 -4.02 6.20 -23.04
N PHE A 112 -3.50 5.48 -24.01
CA PHE A 112 -2.51 4.42 -23.85
C PHE A 112 -1.20 4.88 -24.45
N PHE A 113 -0.35 5.55 -23.68
CA PHE A 113 0.96 6.02 -24.10
C PHE A 113 0.93 6.84 -25.43
N SER A 114 -0.07 7.68 -25.61
CA SER A 114 -0.30 8.47 -26.84
C SER A 114 -0.66 7.66 -28.10
N SER A 115 -0.98 6.38 -27.97
CA SER A 115 -1.24 5.46 -29.09
C SER A 115 -2.74 5.23 -29.38
N ILE A 116 -3.63 5.97 -28.74
CA ILE A 116 -5.10 5.79 -28.91
C ILE A 116 -5.59 6.10 -30.33
N ASP A 117 -4.80 6.80 -31.12
CA ASP A 117 -5.24 7.18 -32.48
C ASP A 117 -5.63 5.96 -33.34
N ASP A 118 -4.99 4.80 -33.11
CA ASP A 118 -5.31 3.55 -33.81
C ASP A 118 -6.60 2.90 -33.29
N TYR A 119 -6.99 3.15 -32.04
CA TYR A 119 -8.24 2.68 -31.44
C TYR A 119 -9.40 3.66 -31.55
N LYS A 120 -9.21 4.80 -32.21
CA LYS A 120 -10.31 5.75 -32.45
C LYS A 120 -11.49 5.10 -33.14
N ASN A 121 -11.26 4.14 -34.02
CA ASN A 121 -12.32 3.44 -34.74
C ASN A 121 -13.14 2.54 -33.80
N ASP A 122 -12.49 1.76 -32.95
CA ASP A 122 -13.17 0.88 -31.97
C ASP A 122 -13.90 1.71 -30.91
N ILE A 123 -13.29 2.83 -30.51
CA ILE A 123 -13.91 3.79 -29.58
C ILE A 123 -14.99 4.63 -30.29
N GLN A 124 -14.88 4.89 -31.59
CA GLN A 124 -15.95 5.50 -32.37
C GLN A 124 -17.17 4.61 -32.55
N GLU A 125 -17.02 3.28 -32.45
CA GLU A 125 -18.14 2.36 -32.33
C GLU A 125 -18.92 2.59 -31.04
N LEU A 126 -18.38 3.25 -30.02
CA LEU A 126 -19.15 3.78 -28.89
C LEU A 126 -20.28 4.74 -29.31
N ASN A 127 -20.19 5.36 -30.51
CA ASN A 127 -21.28 6.13 -31.10
C ASN A 127 -22.50 5.28 -31.50
N ILE A 128 -22.38 3.95 -31.52
CA ILE A 128 -23.45 3.03 -31.92
C ILE A 128 -24.43 2.74 -30.76
N PHE A 129 -24.09 3.06 -29.50
CA PHE A 129 -24.91 2.78 -28.33
C PHE A 129 -25.99 3.83 -28.05
N SER A 130 -26.75 4.20 -29.06
CA SER A 130 -28.01 4.91 -28.85
C SER A 130 -29.19 4.02 -29.23
N THR A 131 -29.79 3.42 -28.26
CA THR A 131 -31.22 3.09 -28.37
C THR A 131 -31.98 4.41 -28.24
N SER A 132 -32.60 4.83 -29.36
CA SER A 132 -33.44 6.02 -29.52
C SER A 132 -32.75 7.41 -29.38
N SER A 133 -32.54 8.01 -30.52
CA SER A 133 -32.52 9.46 -30.82
C SER A 133 -31.43 10.40 -30.28
N LYS A 134 -30.47 10.00 -29.45
CA LYS A 134 -29.30 10.85 -29.12
C LYS A 134 -28.00 10.03 -29.17
N ARG A 135 -27.22 10.20 -30.22
CA ARG A 135 -25.84 9.71 -30.29
C ARG A 135 -25.01 10.45 -29.24
N LEU A 136 -24.41 9.73 -28.27
CA LEU A 136 -23.43 10.29 -27.39
C LEU A 136 -22.13 10.52 -28.19
N SER A 137 -21.58 11.71 -28.12
CA SER A 137 -20.25 11.97 -28.67
C SER A 137 -19.18 11.28 -27.81
N LEU A 138 -18.00 11.01 -28.36
CA LEU A 138 -16.85 10.49 -27.58
C LEU A 138 -16.59 11.34 -26.34
N ALA A 139 -16.58 12.67 -26.48
CA ALA A 139 -16.43 13.59 -25.37
C ALA A 139 -17.47 13.35 -24.26
N SER A 140 -18.74 13.18 -24.62
CA SER A 140 -19.80 12.90 -23.63
C SER A 140 -19.59 11.57 -22.91
N SER A 141 -19.07 10.55 -23.60
CA SER A 141 -18.74 9.25 -23.01
C SER A 141 -17.59 9.35 -22.01
N LEU A 142 -16.54 10.12 -22.34
CA LEU A 142 -15.42 10.36 -21.43
C LEU A 142 -15.85 11.14 -20.17
N TYR A 143 -16.74 12.14 -20.32
CA TYR A 143 -17.31 12.85 -19.17
C TYR A 143 -18.12 11.89 -18.26
N LEU A 144 -18.94 11.01 -18.85
CA LEU A 144 -19.70 10.01 -18.07
C LEU A 144 -18.78 9.04 -17.33
N MET A 145 -17.70 8.58 -17.96
CA MET A 145 -16.72 7.71 -17.32
C MET A 145 -16.03 8.42 -16.14
N LEU A 146 -15.55 9.66 -16.35
CA LEU A 146 -14.87 10.42 -15.32
C LEU A 146 -15.79 10.75 -14.14
N ASP A 147 -17.02 11.16 -14.40
CA ASP A 147 -18.00 11.48 -13.37
C ASP A 147 -18.38 10.21 -12.58
N TYR A 148 -18.53 9.09 -13.25
CA TYR A 148 -18.78 7.82 -12.61
C TYR A 148 -17.62 7.37 -11.71
N VAL A 149 -16.37 7.52 -12.15
CA VAL A 149 -15.19 7.26 -11.32
C VAL A 149 -15.21 8.15 -10.08
N LYS A 150 -15.53 9.44 -10.21
CA LYS A 150 -15.64 10.37 -9.07
C LYS A 150 -16.78 9.99 -8.10
N GLU A 151 -17.83 9.33 -8.59
CA GLU A 151 -18.93 8.85 -7.75
C GLU A 151 -18.54 7.59 -6.96
N ILE A 152 -17.74 6.68 -7.54
CA ILE A 152 -17.39 5.40 -6.92
C ILE A 152 -16.17 5.52 -6.02
N TYR A 153 -15.17 6.32 -6.41
CA TYR A 153 -13.92 6.43 -5.68
C TYR A 153 -13.94 7.62 -4.71
N ASN A 154 -13.71 7.32 -3.44
CA ASN A 154 -13.48 8.34 -2.43
C ASN A 154 -11.97 8.59 -2.33
N TYR A 155 -11.49 9.67 -2.94
CA TYR A 155 -10.08 10.06 -2.91
C TYR A 155 -9.81 11.05 -1.77
N ILE A 156 -8.94 10.65 -0.84
CA ILE A 156 -8.53 11.42 0.33
C ILE A 156 -7.05 11.74 0.17
N TYR A 157 -6.70 13.01 0.14
CA TYR A 157 -5.31 13.47 0.03
C TYR A 157 -4.86 14.21 1.27
N LEU A 158 -3.73 13.78 1.83
CA LEU A 158 -3.04 14.39 2.95
C LEU A 158 -1.72 14.98 2.44
N PRO A 159 -1.60 16.32 2.32
CA PRO A 159 -0.40 16.98 1.81
C PRO A 159 0.77 16.92 2.80
N ALA A 160 2.00 17.15 2.31
CA ALA A 160 3.21 17.19 3.10
C ALA A 160 3.22 18.33 4.12
N GLU A 161 2.84 19.51 3.69
CA GLU A 161 2.73 20.69 4.54
C GLU A 161 1.27 21.08 4.76
N ILE A 162 0.90 21.27 6.01
CA ILE A 162 -0.44 21.65 6.42
C ILE A 162 -0.35 23.00 7.13
N THR A 163 -0.86 24.05 6.49
CA THR A 163 -0.99 25.37 7.12
C THR A 163 -2.20 25.42 8.08
N VAL A 164 -2.12 26.23 9.13
CA VAL A 164 -3.20 26.32 10.14
C VAL A 164 -4.55 26.68 9.51
N ASN A 165 -4.56 27.53 8.49
CA ASN A 165 -5.80 27.95 7.80
C ASN A 165 -6.36 26.85 6.86
N GLU A 166 -5.51 25.99 6.32
CA GLU A 166 -5.92 24.84 5.50
C GLU A 166 -6.36 23.68 6.37
N TYR A 167 -5.79 23.56 7.57
CA TYR A 167 -6.14 22.53 8.55
C TYR A 167 -7.61 22.61 8.98
N SER A 168 -8.13 23.80 9.25
CA SER A 168 -9.55 23.97 9.60
C SER A 168 -10.49 23.67 8.42
N LYS A 169 -10.08 23.95 7.18
CA LYS A 169 -10.83 23.61 5.97
C LYS A 169 -10.73 22.11 5.63
N ILE A 170 -9.56 21.53 5.79
CA ILE A 170 -9.32 20.11 5.61
C ILE A 170 -10.07 19.30 6.66
N GLU A 171 -10.15 19.76 7.91
CA GLU A 171 -10.93 19.09 8.95
C GLU A 171 -12.39 18.90 8.56
N SER A 172 -13.05 19.92 8.05
CA SER A 172 -14.47 19.81 7.68
C SER A 172 -14.69 18.91 6.46
N ASP A 173 -13.90 19.06 5.41
CA ASP A 173 -13.99 18.27 4.18
C ASP A 173 -13.44 16.84 4.38
N LEU A 174 -12.37 16.69 5.14
CA LEU A 174 -11.77 15.41 5.47
C LEU A 174 -12.72 14.57 6.33
N LEU A 175 -13.28 15.12 7.38
CA LEU A 175 -14.24 14.43 8.24
C LEU A 175 -15.49 14.00 7.47
N GLN A 176 -16.01 14.82 6.57
CA GLN A 176 -17.15 14.47 5.75
C GLN A 176 -16.83 13.30 4.79
N LYS A 177 -15.65 13.34 4.16
CA LYS A 177 -15.19 12.26 3.28
C LYS A 177 -14.92 10.97 4.05
N LEU A 178 -14.31 11.07 5.23
CA LEU A 178 -13.98 9.92 6.09
C LEU A 178 -15.22 9.25 6.69
N LEU A 179 -16.24 10.04 7.05
CA LEU A 179 -17.49 9.51 7.58
C LEU A 179 -18.35 8.81 6.50
N GLY A 180 -18.05 9.02 5.20
CA GLY A 180 -18.88 8.51 4.11
C GLY A 180 -20.32 9.04 4.15
N GLU A 181 -20.62 9.91 5.08
CA GLU A 181 -21.91 10.55 5.26
C GLU A 181 -21.79 11.99 4.81
N ASN A 182 -22.49 12.31 3.74
CA ASN A 182 -22.59 13.67 3.27
C ASN A 182 -23.47 14.47 4.25
N LEU A 183 -22.81 15.12 5.23
CA LEU A 183 -23.48 15.99 6.19
C LEU A 183 -24.34 17.06 5.48
N GLN A 184 -23.87 17.52 4.31
CA GLN A 184 -24.64 18.42 3.46
C GLN A 184 -25.96 17.80 3.02
N GLN A 185 -25.99 16.50 2.67
CA GLN A 185 -27.25 15.82 2.31
C GLN A 185 -28.19 15.65 3.49
N LYS A 186 -27.66 15.37 4.71
CA LYS A 186 -28.48 15.28 5.91
C LYS A 186 -29.13 16.64 6.22
N ILE A 187 -28.35 17.72 6.20
CA ILE A 187 -28.84 19.08 6.45
C ILE A 187 -29.78 19.51 5.32
N LYS A 188 -29.51 19.14 4.06
CA LYS A 188 -30.37 19.43 2.91
C LYS A 188 -31.79 18.85 3.05
N ARG A 189 -31.93 17.69 3.72
CA ARG A 189 -33.25 17.10 4.01
C ARG A 189 -34.04 17.89 5.06
N ILE A 190 -33.35 18.61 5.93
CA ILE A 190 -33.96 19.40 7.01
C ILE A 190 -34.34 20.79 6.51
N ILE A 191 -33.46 21.45 5.73
CA ILE A 191 -33.68 22.78 5.18
C ILE A 191 -34.43 22.68 3.86
N ARG A 192 -35.67 23.16 3.82
CA ARG A 192 -36.48 23.14 2.62
C ARG A 192 -36.18 24.33 1.72
N GLN A 193 -36.32 24.17 0.43
CA GLN A 193 -36.16 25.25 -0.55
C GLN A 193 -37.12 26.44 -0.28
N LYS A 194 -38.29 26.17 0.29
CA LYS A 194 -39.27 27.16 0.69
C LYS A 194 -38.71 28.11 1.74
N ASP A 195 -37.99 27.59 2.73
CA ASP A 195 -37.44 28.38 3.84
C ASP A 195 -36.34 29.32 3.31
N ILE A 196 -35.56 28.87 2.32
CA ILE A 196 -34.54 29.71 1.66
C ILE A 196 -35.17 30.87 0.87
N THR A 197 -36.28 30.60 0.20
CA THR A 197 -37.01 31.62 -0.57
C THR A 197 -37.57 32.67 0.36
N GLU A 198 -38.06 32.29 1.51
CA GLU A 198 -38.61 33.19 2.54
C GLU A 198 -37.49 34.03 3.18
N ILE A 199 -36.34 33.45 3.52
CA ILE A 199 -35.18 34.17 4.03
C ILE A 199 -34.69 35.20 3.00
N ASN A 200 -34.56 34.83 1.72
CA ASN A 200 -34.16 35.77 0.67
C ASN A 200 -35.16 36.93 0.53
N ARG A 201 -36.45 36.66 0.65
CA ARG A 201 -37.48 37.69 0.61
C ARG A 201 -37.34 38.70 1.77
N HIS A 202 -37.13 38.20 3.00
CA HIS A 202 -36.93 39.05 4.17
C HIS A 202 -35.66 39.88 4.09
N LEU A 203 -34.55 39.31 3.65
CA LEU A 203 -33.30 40.04 3.46
C LEU A 203 -33.39 41.09 2.36
N ASN A 204 -34.09 40.84 1.28
CA ASN A 204 -34.33 41.82 0.23
C ASN A 204 -35.23 42.97 0.73
N ASN A 205 -36.29 42.67 1.48
CA ASN A 205 -37.15 43.68 2.09
C ASN A 205 -36.36 44.58 3.05
N PHE A 206 -35.48 44.02 3.89
CA PHE A 206 -34.61 44.76 4.77
C PHE A 206 -33.66 45.71 4.00
N ILE A 207 -33.06 45.23 2.90
CA ILE A 207 -32.23 46.08 2.03
C ILE A 207 -33.03 47.23 1.43
N ASP A 208 -34.27 46.98 1.05
CA ASP A 208 -35.18 48.01 0.53
C ASP A 208 -35.53 49.04 1.60
N GLU A 209 -35.84 48.63 2.81
CA GLU A 209 -36.10 49.51 3.96
C GLU A 209 -34.88 50.39 4.32
N VAL A 210 -33.66 49.80 4.31
CA VAL A 210 -32.43 50.55 4.54
C VAL A 210 -32.17 51.53 3.40
N SER A 211 -32.41 51.14 2.15
CA SER A 211 -32.23 52.02 0.98
C SER A 211 -33.17 53.21 1.02
N VAL A 212 -34.41 53.06 1.49
CA VAL A 212 -35.35 54.15 1.69
C VAL A 212 -34.87 55.15 2.76
N LYS A 213 -34.19 54.69 3.81
CA LYS A 213 -33.64 55.53 4.88
C LYS A 213 -32.36 56.28 4.52
N LEU A 214 -31.75 55.98 3.38
CA LEU A 214 -30.49 56.62 2.93
C LEU A 214 -30.67 57.87 2.07
N ASP A 215 -31.80 58.56 2.16
CA ASP A 215 -32.12 59.88 1.55
C ASP A 215 -31.76 60.01 0.04
N GLY A 216 -31.81 58.90 -0.72
CA GLY A 216 -31.64 58.91 -2.17
C GLY A 216 -30.21 59.09 -2.68
N ASN A 217 -29.24 59.43 -1.84
CA ASN A 217 -27.85 59.65 -2.22
C ASN A 217 -27.03 58.36 -2.24
N TYR A 218 -27.50 57.31 -1.56
CA TYR A 218 -26.86 55.99 -1.46
C TYR A 218 -27.88 54.88 -1.71
N GLN A 219 -27.53 53.95 -2.52
CA GLN A 219 -28.38 52.78 -2.83
C GLN A 219 -27.55 51.52 -2.83
N PHE A 220 -28.04 50.47 -2.17
CA PHE A 220 -27.48 49.13 -2.38
C PHE A 220 -27.89 48.62 -3.76
N LYS A 221 -26.93 48.47 -4.67
CA LYS A 221 -27.18 47.94 -5.99
C LYS A 221 -27.60 46.48 -5.86
N LYS A 222 -28.85 46.15 -6.21
CA LYS A 222 -29.31 44.76 -6.26
C LYS A 222 -28.58 44.07 -7.39
N PRO A 223 -27.85 42.98 -7.12
CA PRO A 223 -27.28 42.17 -8.20
C PRO A 223 -28.40 41.55 -9.01
N SER A 224 -28.12 41.29 -10.29
CA SER A 224 -29.09 40.61 -11.17
C SER A 224 -29.57 39.31 -10.54
N GLN A 225 -30.85 38.99 -10.69
CA GLN A 225 -31.58 37.93 -10.00
C GLN A 225 -30.92 36.52 -10.04
N ARG A 226 -29.92 36.29 -10.86
CA ARG A 226 -29.22 35.01 -10.97
C ARG A 226 -27.89 34.89 -10.19
N GLN A 227 -27.28 36.00 -9.78
CA GLN A 227 -25.90 35.97 -9.25
C GLN A 227 -25.76 36.06 -7.74
N ASN A 228 -26.74 36.48 -6.95
CA ASN A 228 -26.58 36.70 -5.50
C ASN A 228 -27.81 36.39 -4.65
N SER A 229 -28.68 35.48 -5.06
CA SER A 229 -29.65 34.91 -4.12
C SER A 229 -28.91 33.93 -3.21
N PHE A 230 -29.17 34.02 -1.90
CA PHE A 230 -28.67 33.06 -0.94
C PHE A 230 -29.24 31.67 -1.28
N THR A 231 -28.39 30.73 -1.64
CA THR A 231 -28.81 29.40 -2.06
C THR A 231 -28.83 28.43 -0.89
N GLN A 232 -29.64 27.36 -0.98
CA GLN A 232 -29.62 26.27 0.00
C GLN A 232 -28.21 25.75 0.24
N ARG A 233 -27.38 25.64 -0.81
CA ARG A 233 -25.99 25.20 -0.73
C ARG A 233 -25.13 26.16 0.10
N HIS A 234 -25.27 27.48 -0.09
CA HIS A 234 -24.56 28.49 0.70
C HIS A 234 -24.95 28.43 2.18
N MET A 235 -26.25 28.25 2.48
CA MET A 235 -26.73 28.13 3.84
C MET A 235 -26.19 26.90 4.55
N ILE A 236 -26.26 25.75 3.90
CA ILE A 236 -25.73 24.50 4.43
C ILE A 236 -24.23 24.62 4.70
N SER A 237 -23.46 25.20 3.76
CA SER A 237 -22.03 25.44 3.94
C SER A 237 -21.74 26.32 5.15
N LYS A 238 -22.49 27.42 5.31
CA LYS A 238 -22.31 28.35 6.44
C LYS A 238 -22.73 27.77 7.79
N ILE A 239 -23.77 26.92 7.82
CA ILE A 239 -24.17 26.19 9.03
C ILE A 239 -23.06 25.20 9.45
N ILE A 240 -22.53 24.44 8.50
CA ILE A 240 -21.44 23.49 8.76
C ILE A 240 -20.21 24.26 9.26
N GLU A 241 -19.78 25.30 8.55
CA GLU A 241 -18.65 26.15 8.93
C GLU A 241 -18.82 26.71 10.34
N SER A 242 -19.97 27.29 10.66
CA SER A 242 -20.26 27.85 11.99
C SER A 242 -20.30 26.76 13.08
N TYR A 243 -20.85 25.59 12.80
CA TYR A 243 -20.93 24.51 13.78
C TYR A 243 -19.55 23.95 14.14
N PHE A 244 -18.62 23.91 13.18
CA PHE A 244 -17.28 23.38 13.38
C PHE A 244 -16.25 24.44 13.75
N SER A 245 -16.53 25.75 13.54
CA SER A 245 -15.60 26.82 13.88
C SER A 245 -15.19 26.82 15.36
N ASP A 246 -16.10 26.45 16.25
CA ASP A 246 -15.89 26.45 17.69
C ASP A 246 -15.48 25.06 18.24
N LYS A 247 -15.40 24.04 17.38
CA LYS A 247 -15.04 22.67 17.77
C LYS A 247 -13.62 22.37 17.39
N VAL A 248 -12.74 22.46 18.36
CA VAL A 248 -11.33 22.16 18.20
C VAL A 248 -11.09 20.71 18.54
N LEU A 249 -10.43 19.98 17.64
CA LEU A 249 -9.95 18.63 17.90
C LEU A 249 -8.85 18.68 18.98
N HIS A 250 -8.98 17.87 20.01
CA HIS A 250 -8.02 17.77 21.08
C HIS A 250 -7.29 16.42 21.04
N TYR A 251 -5.99 16.46 21.28
CA TYR A 251 -5.16 15.30 21.48
C TYR A 251 -5.02 15.02 22.97
N LYS A 252 -5.32 13.79 23.39
CA LYS A 252 -5.08 13.33 24.76
C LYS A 252 -3.80 12.50 24.78
N ASP A 253 -2.83 12.94 25.57
CA ASP A 253 -1.61 12.16 25.78
C ASP A 253 -1.83 11.02 26.79
N SER A 254 -0.80 10.18 26.97
CA SER A 254 -0.82 9.06 27.94
C SER A 254 -1.01 9.50 29.41
N ILE A 255 -0.90 10.80 29.69
CA ILE A 255 -1.04 11.40 31.03
C ILE A 255 -2.38 12.16 31.13
N ASN A 256 -3.30 11.94 30.18
CA ASN A 256 -4.61 12.61 30.09
C ASN A 256 -4.54 14.14 29.97
N ARG A 257 -3.43 14.72 29.49
CA ARG A 257 -3.41 16.13 29.14
C ARG A 257 -4.15 16.34 27.84
N ASP A 258 -5.06 17.29 27.87
CA ASP A 258 -5.91 17.66 26.76
C ASP A 258 -5.31 18.88 26.06
N THR A 259 -4.74 18.68 24.86
CA THR A 259 -4.07 19.73 24.11
C THR A 259 -4.79 19.94 22.78
N PRO A 260 -5.24 21.17 22.47
CA PRO A 260 -5.79 21.45 21.15
C PRO A 260 -4.82 21.07 20.04
N VAL A 261 -5.29 20.36 19.02
CA VAL A 261 -4.42 19.90 17.92
C VAL A 261 -3.73 21.08 17.21
N ASN A 262 -4.37 22.25 17.20
CA ASN A 262 -3.78 23.47 16.65
C ASN A 262 -2.50 23.94 17.39
N ASN A 263 -2.32 23.55 18.64
CA ASN A 263 -1.16 23.89 19.46
C ASN A 263 -0.05 22.83 19.42
N LEU A 264 -0.26 21.73 18.72
CA LEU A 264 0.75 20.70 18.52
C LEU A 264 1.83 21.15 17.51
N SER A 265 2.99 20.52 17.55
CA SER A 265 4.01 20.68 16.54
C SER A 265 3.52 20.19 15.15
N SER A 266 4.17 20.59 14.07
CA SER A 266 3.80 20.18 12.71
C SER A 266 3.73 18.66 12.55
N GLY A 267 4.71 17.92 13.08
CA GLY A 267 4.74 16.48 13.06
C GLY A 267 3.62 15.82 13.87
N GLU A 268 3.31 16.36 15.07
CA GLU A 268 2.21 15.85 15.90
C GLU A 268 0.83 16.12 15.27
N LYS A 269 0.63 17.29 14.65
CA LYS A 269 -0.58 17.61 13.88
C LYS A 269 -0.80 16.58 12.77
N ARG A 270 0.26 16.30 12.02
CA ARG A 270 0.22 15.35 10.93
C ARG A 270 -0.09 13.94 11.42
N LYS A 271 0.56 13.51 12.49
CA LYS A 271 0.26 12.25 13.15
C LYS A 271 -1.21 12.18 13.56
N ALA A 272 -1.75 13.23 14.18
CA ALA A 272 -3.14 13.29 14.60
C ALA A 272 -4.12 13.14 13.42
N LEU A 273 -3.83 13.79 12.28
CA LEU A 273 -4.64 13.64 11.06
C LEU A 273 -4.63 12.23 10.51
N LEU A 274 -3.45 11.61 10.46
CA LEU A 274 -3.34 10.23 9.97
C LEU A 274 -4.04 9.25 10.91
N ASP A 275 -3.94 9.48 12.23
CA ASP A 275 -4.61 8.68 13.26
C ASP A 275 -6.14 8.81 13.14
N LEU A 276 -6.62 10.02 12.92
CA LEU A 276 -8.02 10.32 12.68
C LEU A 276 -8.53 9.59 11.41
N ALA A 277 -7.82 9.78 10.29
CA ALA A 277 -8.15 9.13 9.03
C ALA A 277 -8.18 7.60 9.18
N ALA A 278 -7.16 7.02 9.80
CA ALA A 278 -7.09 5.59 10.05
C ALA A 278 -8.21 5.08 10.95
N GLY A 279 -8.55 5.83 12.02
CA GLY A 279 -9.64 5.49 12.93
C GLY A 279 -11.00 5.45 12.23
N PHE A 280 -11.32 6.47 11.44
CA PHE A 280 -12.58 6.52 10.70
C PHE A 280 -12.68 5.45 9.61
N LEU A 281 -11.60 5.23 8.86
CA LEU A 281 -11.57 4.25 7.79
C LEU A 281 -11.70 2.81 8.31
N LYS A 282 -11.14 2.50 9.49
CA LYS A 282 -11.31 1.20 10.14
C LYS A 282 -12.71 0.98 10.70
N SER A 283 -13.34 2.03 11.24
CA SER A 283 -14.63 1.92 11.92
C SER A 283 -15.81 1.70 10.96
N ASN A 284 -15.67 1.98 9.67
CA ASN A 284 -16.74 1.92 8.68
C ASN A 284 -16.43 1.05 7.45
N PRO A 285 -15.94 -0.21 7.59
CA PRO A 285 -15.54 -1.02 6.44
C PRO A 285 -16.71 -1.45 5.53
N THR A 286 -17.93 -1.45 6.04
CA THR A 286 -19.09 -2.07 5.35
C THR A 286 -20.16 -1.11 4.86
N LYS A 287 -20.10 0.17 5.21
CA LYS A 287 -21.15 1.14 4.84
C LYS A 287 -20.86 1.93 3.57
N SER A 288 -19.66 1.94 3.04
CA SER A 288 -19.35 2.71 1.84
C SER A 288 -19.50 1.83 0.60
N GLN A 289 -20.40 2.17 -0.27
CA GLN A 289 -20.43 1.73 -1.68
C GLN A 289 -19.20 2.25 -2.46
N PHE A 290 -18.26 2.91 -1.77
CA PHE A 290 -17.12 3.63 -2.34
C PHE A 290 -15.83 2.87 -2.12
N ILE A 291 -15.00 2.83 -3.15
CA ILE A 291 -13.61 2.37 -3.05
C ILE A 291 -12.79 3.56 -2.55
N THR A 292 -12.16 3.42 -1.38
CA THR A 292 -11.37 4.51 -0.79
C THR A 292 -9.91 4.41 -1.19
N ILE A 293 -9.37 5.52 -1.69
CA ILE A 293 -7.95 5.73 -1.97
C ILE A 293 -7.44 6.80 -1.02
N LEU A 294 -6.48 6.46 -0.17
CA LEU A 294 -5.79 7.38 0.72
C LEU A 294 -4.42 7.71 0.15
N ALA A 295 -4.23 8.94 -0.27
CA ALA A 295 -2.94 9.46 -0.73
C ALA A 295 -2.31 10.32 0.37
N VAL A 296 -1.07 9.99 0.74
CA VAL A 296 -0.30 10.70 1.79
C VAL A 296 1.03 11.14 1.22
N ASP A 297 1.28 12.41 1.28
CA ASP A 297 2.52 13.00 0.79
C ASP A 297 3.53 13.09 1.93
N GLU A 298 4.69 12.44 1.79
CA GLU A 298 5.79 12.39 2.76
C GLU A 298 5.35 12.13 4.22
N PRO A 299 4.74 10.97 4.55
CA PRO A 299 4.23 10.69 5.89
C PRO A 299 5.28 10.82 7.01
N GLU A 300 6.56 10.78 6.68
CA GLU A 300 7.70 10.93 7.59
C GLU A 300 8.09 12.38 7.90
N LEU A 301 7.63 13.35 7.12
CA LEU A 301 8.05 14.75 7.26
C LEU A 301 7.81 15.28 8.68
N SER A 302 8.83 15.90 9.26
CA SER A 302 8.82 16.48 10.63
C SER A 302 8.57 15.45 11.74
N LEU A 303 8.70 14.15 11.46
CA LEU A 303 8.57 13.09 12.44
C LEU A 303 9.94 12.54 12.85
N HIS A 304 10.05 12.14 14.11
CA HIS A 304 11.18 11.34 14.58
C HIS A 304 11.10 9.91 14.01
N ALA A 305 12.23 9.26 13.74
CA ALA A 305 12.28 7.94 13.08
C ALA A 305 11.37 6.86 13.74
N THR A 306 11.23 6.87 15.07
CA THR A 306 10.28 5.99 15.78
C THR A 306 8.81 6.24 15.43
N ALA A 307 8.46 7.50 15.19
CA ALA A 307 7.11 7.87 14.79
C ALA A 307 6.87 7.53 13.32
N CYS A 308 7.90 7.62 12.47
CA CYS A 308 7.83 7.23 11.07
C CYS A 308 7.41 5.75 10.92
N LEU A 309 8.10 4.83 11.59
CA LEU A 309 7.77 3.40 11.54
C LEU A 309 6.30 3.14 11.85
N LYS A 310 5.79 3.73 12.95
CA LYS A 310 4.38 3.60 13.34
C LYS A 310 3.40 4.15 12.29
N GLN A 311 3.74 5.25 11.63
CA GLN A 311 2.87 5.83 10.62
C GLN A 311 2.80 4.94 9.37
N PHE A 312 3.93 4.42 8.92
CA PHE A 312 3.95 3.48 7.79
C PHE A 312 3.26 2.15 8.12
N GLU A 313 3.40 1.63 9.36
CA GLU A 313 2.64 0.47 9.81
C GLU A 313 1.12 0.71 9.77
N LYS A 314 0.67 1.91 10.15
CA LYS A 314 -0.76 2.28 10.03
C LYS A 314 -1.22 2.28 8.59
N LEU A 315 -0.44 2.87 7.68
CA LEU A 315 -0.74 2.87 6.24
C LEU A 315 -0.83 1.45 5.69
N ARG A 316 0.14 0.58 6.03
CA ARG A 316 0.11 -0.83 5.67
C ARG A 316 -1.15 -1.53 6.20
N ASN A 317 -1.49 -1.31 7.46
CA ASN A 317 -2.66 -1.92 8.08
C ASN A 317 -3.97 -1.44 7.46
N LEU A 318 -4.06 -0.22 6.94
CA LEU A 318 -5.21 0.24 6.16
C LEU A 318 -5.33 -0.53 4.84
N GLY A 319 -4.21 -0.84 4.18
CA GLY A 319 -4.19 -1.71 3.00
C GLY A 319 -4.80 -3.09 3.27
N ASN A 320 -4.49 -3.71 4.41
CA ASN A 320 -5.06 -4.98 4.83
C ASN A 320 -6.59 -4.92 5.07
N HIS A 321 -7.15 -3.73 5.26
CA HIS A 321 -8.60 -3.50 5.40
C HIS A 321 -9.28 -3.09 4.07
N GLY A 322 -8.61 -3.31 2.93
CA GLY A 322 -9.17 -3.02 1.61
C GLY A 322 -9.13 -1.54 1.19
N ILE A 323 -8.33 -0.72 1.87
CA ILE A 323 -8.12 0.68 1.52
C ILE A 323 -6.84 0.80 0.70
N GLN A 324 -6.91 1.28 -0.53
CA GLN A 324 -5.73 1.53 -1.32
C GLN A 324 -4.97 2.73 -0.74
N THR A 325 -3.73 2.51 -0.31
CA THR A 325 -2.85 3.57 0.19
C THR A 325 -1.77 3.90 -0.82
N ILE A 326 -1.57 5.18 -1.10
CA ILE A 326 -0.52 5.70 -1.98
C ILE A 326 0.27 6.72 -1.17
N CYS A 327 1.59 6.61 -1.12
CA CYS A 327 2.40 7.61 -0.45
C CYS A 327 3.65 7.96 -1.26
N THR A 328 4.07 9.22 -1.19
CA THR A 328 5.41 9.64 -1.56
C THR A 328 6.30 9.57 -0.33
N THR A 329 7.57 9.23 -0.49
CA THR A 329 8.48 9.15 0.65
C THR A 329 9.93 9.31 0.25
N HIS A 330 10.72 9.94 1.12
CA HIS A 330 12.18 9.96 1.08
C HIS A 330 12.81 9.02 2.12
N TRP A 331 12.00 8.29 2.90
CA TRP A 331 12.46 7.35 3.91
C TRP A 331 12.32 5.90 3.42
N TYR A 332 13.45 5.29 3.10
CA TYR A 332 13.50 3.96 2.47
C TYR A 332 13.56 2.80 3.46
N GLY A 333 13.72 3.08 4.75
CA GLY A 333 13.82 2.05 5.78
C GLY A 333 12.59 1.18 5.95
N PHE A 334 11.43 1.66 5.53
CA PHE A 334 10.18 0.90 5.62
C PHE A 334 9.91 0.01 4.40
N LEU A 335 10.50 0.29 3.25
CA LEU A 335 10.22 -0.46 2.01
C LEU A 335 10.42 -1.98 2.15
N PRO A 336 11.51 -2.48 2.78
CA PRO A 336 11.66 -3.92 2.99
C PRO A 336 10.66 -4.51 4.00
N ILE A 337 10.03 -3.68 4.84
CA ILE A 337 9.12 -4.10 5.91
C ILE A 337 7.69 -4.27 5.40
N VAL A 338 7.29 -3.52 4.37
CA VAL A 338 5.90 -3.48 3.88
C VAL A 338 5.39 -4.86 3.48
N GLY A 339 6.16 -5.59 2.70
CA GLY A 339 5.84 -6.94 2.30
C GLY A 339 4.88 -7.08 1.13
N ASN A 340 3.91 -6.20 0.98
CA ASN A 340 2.95 -6.21 -0.13
C ASN A 340 2.82 -4.80 -0.71
N GLY A 341 2.93 -4.67 -2.01
CA GLY A 341 2.77 -3.39 -2.70
C GLY A 341 3.84 -3.14 -3.74
N THR A 342 3.83 -1.94 -4.30
CA THR A 342 4.78 -1.51 -5.32
C THR A 342 5.36 -0.16 -4.93
N ALA A 343 6.68 -0.01 -5.01
CA ALA A 343 7.36 1.27 -4.93
C ALA A 343 7.79 1.71 -6.32
N THR A 344 7.50 2.94 -6.70
CA THR A 344 8.00 3.51 -7.95
C THR A 344 9.15 4.45 -7.65
N TYR A 345 10.32 4.07 -8.09
CA TYR A 345 11.50 4.91 -8.03
C TYR A 345 11.54 5.86 -9.24
N ILE A 346 11.67 7.15 -8.98
CA ILE A 346 11.71 8.19 -10.00
C ILE A 346 13.03 8.95 -9.84
N SER A 347 13.89 8.91 -10.87
CA SER A 347 15.13 9.68 -10.92
C SER A 347 15.02 10.81 -11.94
N GLN A 348 15.20 12.05 -11.47
CA GLN A 348 15.19 13.24 -12.30
C GLN A 348 16.43 13.30 -13.22
N GLN A 349 17.59 12.91 -12.72
CA GLN A 349 18.87 13.04 -13.44
C GLN A 349 18.93 12.24 -14.74
N GLN A 350 18.18 11.13 -14.82
CA GLN A 350 18.24 10.23 -15.98
C GLN A 350 16.87 9.93 -16.60
N ARG A 351 15.80 10.61 -16.17
CA ARG A 351 14.42 10.34 -16.61
C ARG A 351 14.04 8.86 -16.51
N TYR A 352 14.53 8.21 -15.46
CA TYR A 352 14.34 6.80 -15.23
C TYR A 352 13.21 6.57 -14.23
N ILE A 353 12.27 5.72 -14.59
CA ILE A 353 11.16 5.30 -13.74
C ILE A 353 11.19 3.79 -13.64
N ARG A 354 11.25 3.26 -12.42
CA ARG A 354 11.21 1.82 -12.17
C ARG A 354 10.21 1.50 -11.07
N ALA A 355 9.31 0.56 -11.35
CA ALA A 355 8.46 -0.06 -10.35
C ALA A 355 9.20 -1.24 -9.71
N LEU A 356 9.20 -1.31 -8.38
CA LEU A 356 9.82 -2.35 -7.56
C LEU A 356 8.72 -3.07 -6.78
N CYS A 357 8.67 -4.38 -6.85
CA CYS A 357 7.76 -5.18 -6.03
C CYS A 357 8.28 -5.24 -4.59
N LEU A 358 7.48 -4.80 -3.62
CA LEU A 358 7.89 -4.75 -2.21
C LEU A 358 7.91 -6.12 -1.54
N ASP A 359 7.21 -7.10 -2.09
CA ASP A 359 7.27 -8.49 -1.62
C ASP A 359 8.67 -9.09 -1.81
N ASN A 360 9.38 -8.64 -2.86
CA ASN A 360 10.72 -9.08 -3.23
C ASN A 360 11.71 -7.92 -3.36
N TYR A 361 11.56 -6.89 -2.53
CA TYR A 361 12.27 -5.61 -2.65
C TYR A 361 13.78 -5.74 -2.82
N LYS A 362 14.44 -6.62 -2.06
CA LYS A 362 15.90 -6.79 -2.12
C LYS A 362 16.40 -7.45 -3.41
N ASP A 363 15.65 -8.41 -3.94
CA ASP A 363 16.02 -9.04 -5.21
C ASP A 363 15.72 -8.10 -6.39
N GLU A 364 14.65 -7.32 -6.31
CA GLU A 364 14.39 -6.22 -7.26
C GLU A 364 15.53 -5.20 -7.29
N LEU A 365 16.10 -4.88 -6.14
CA LEU A 365 17.29 -4.02 -6.07
C LEU A 365 18.51 -4.68 -6.72
N LYS A 366 18.75 -5.98 -6.54
CA LYS A 366 19.86 -6.70 -7.21
C LYS A 366 19.69 -6.71 -8.74
N VAL A 367 18.46 -6.92 -9.23
CA VAL A 367 18.16 -6.86 -10.66
C VAL A 367 18.41 -5.44 -11.19
N LEU A 368 17.94 -4.44 -10.48
CA LEU A 368 18.20 -3.04 -10.81
C LEU A 368 19.72 -2.76 -10.84
N ALA A 369 20.51 -3.38 -9.92
CA ALA A 369 21.98 -3.33 -9.90
C ALA A 369 22.60 -3.79 -11.20
N ALA A 370 22.22 -4.97 -11.58
CA ALA A 370 22.75 -5.60 -12.78
C ALA A 370 22.40 -4.80 -14.04
N GLU A 371 21.14 -4.33 -14.16
CA GLU A 371 20.67 -3.54 -15.29
C GLU A 371 21.37 -2.19 -15.42
N THR A 372 21.74 -1.57 -14.32
CA THR A 372 22.31 -0.22 -14.29
C THR A 372 23.83 -0.20 -14.06
N GLN A 373 24.48 -1.37 -14.10
CA GLN A 373 25.91 -1.53 -13.82
C GLN A 373 26.37 -0.84 -12.52
N GLY A 374 25.50 -0.89 -11.51
CA GLY A 374 25.76 -0.30 -10.19
C GLY A 374 25.49 1.21 -10.06
N ALA A 375 25.16 1.91 -11.13
CA ALA A 375 25.07 3.38 -11.11
C ALA A 375 23.98 3.96 -10.18
N TYR A 376 22.95 3.18 -9.82
CA TYR A 376 21.83 3.66 -8.99
C TYR A 376 21.69 3.00 -7.63
N ILE A 377 22.38 1.89 -7.43
CA ILE A 377 22.08 1.01 -6.33
C ILE A 377 22.79 1.38 -5.08
N ASP A 378 24.03 1.80 -5.20
CA ASP A 378 24.83 2.09 -4.02
C ASP A 378 24.12 3.11 -3.11
N LEU A 379 23.50 4.14 -3.69
CA LEU A 379 22.75 5.13 -2.91
C LEU A 379 21.46 4.58 -2.33
N LEU A 380 20.67 3.84 -3.12
CA LEU A 380 19.38 3.28 -2.67
C LEU A 380 19.58 2.17 -1.65
N GLU A 381 20.52 1.25 -1.90
CA GLU A 381 20.79 0.13 -1.00
C GLU A 381 21.44 0.60 0.30
N ILE A 382 22.45 1.49 0.22
CA ILE A 382 23.10 2.07 1.39
C ILE A 382 22.09 2.84 2.22
N LYS A 383 21.30 3.73 1.61
CA LYS A 383 20.30 4.51 2.31
C LYS A 383 19.21 3.63 2.92
N SER A 384 18.67 2.68 2.15
CA SER A 384 17.65 1.73 2.65
C SER A 384 18.16 0.90 3.83
N THR A 385 19.40 0.40 3.77
CA THR A 385 20.01 -0.37 4.86
C THR A 385 20.26 0.50 6.08
N HIS A 386 20.76 1.72 5.89
CA HIS A 386 21.00 2.65 6.98
C HIS A 386 19.70 3.09 7.68
N ASP A 387 18.69 3.48 6.90
CA ASP A 387 17.37 3.86 7.40
C ASP A 387 16.71 2.69 8.14
N LEU A 388 16.89 1.45 7.65
CA LEU A 388 16.40 0.24 8.30
C LEU A 388 17.07 0.01 9.65
N VAL A 389 18.39 0.06 9.71
CA VAL A 389 19.15 -0.09 10.99
C VAL A 389 18.73 0.98 11.99
N GLN A 390 18.58 2.23 11.55
CA GLN A 390 18.06 3.29 12.42
C GLN A 390 16.65 2.96 12.92
N SER A 391 15.78 2.44 12.05
CA SER A 391 14.42 2.06 12.43
C SER A 391 14.41 0.97 13.50
N ILE A 392 15.27 -0.04 13.37
CA ILE A 392 15.45 -1.09 14.38
C ILE A 392 15.98 -0.47 15.69
N VAL A 393 17.07 0.30 15.64
CA VAL A 393 17.66 0.96 16.84
C VAL A 393 16.61 1.75 17.59
N PHE A 394 15.89 2.65 16.89
CA PHE A 394 14.91 3.50 17.55
C PHE A 394 13.70 2.73 18.06
N SER A 395 13.26 1.68 17.39
CA SER A 395 12.12 0.88 17.81
C SER A 395 12.42 0.05 19.06
N ILE A 396 13.60 -0.58 19.15
CA ILE A 396 14.00 -1.39 20.29
C ILE A 396 14.49 -0.57 21.49
N THR A 397 14.85 0.70 21.30
CA THR A 397 15.14 1.64 22.42
C THR A 397 13.93 2.45 22.83
N SER A 398 12.79 2.28 22.17
CA SER A 398 11.55 2.99 22.49
C SER A 398 10.77 2.29 23.61
N LYS A 399 9.94 3.05 24.35
CA LYS A 399 9.03 2.53 25.38
C LYS A 399 8.03 1.46 24.87
N ASN A 400 7.93 1.25 23.55
CA ASN A 400 6.97 0.31 22.98
C ASN A 400 7.52 -1.12 22.84
N ASN A 401 8.75 -1.37 23.24
CA ASN A 401 9.39 -2.70 23.28
C ASN A 401 9.21 -3.50 21.98
N TYR A 402 9.56 -2.90 20.82
CA TYR A 402 9.50 -3.61 19.55
C TYR A 402 10.36 -4.87 19.54
N LYS A 403 9.85 -5.90 18.90
CA LYS A 403 10.50 -7.20 18.74
C LYS A 403 10.71 -7.47 17.27
N TRP A 404 11.92 -7.89 16.92
CA TRP A 404 12.29 -8.11 15.52
C TRP A 404 12.73 -9.55 15.30
N ILE A 405 12.27 -10.15 14.21
CA ILE A 405 12.87 -11.36 13.62
C ILE A 405 13.35 -10.96 12.23
N VAL A 406 14.66 -11.10 12.00
CA VAL A 406 15.30 -10.82 10.71
C VAL A 406 15.78 -12.13 10.12
N CYS A 407 15.25 -12.51 8.96
CA CYS A 407 15.55 -13.75 8.24
C CYS A 407 16.08 -13.49 6.84
N GLU A 408 16.51 -14.53 6.15
CA GLU A 408 17.15 -14.43 4.84
C GLU A 408 16.16 -14.17 3.72
N GLY A 409 15.19 -15.06 3.54
CA GLY A 409 14.31 -15.15 2.39
C GLY A 409 12.90 -14.62 2.63
N LYS A 410 12.20 -14.34 1.53
CA LYS A 410 10.79 -13.94 1.60
C LYS A 410 9.88 -15.09 2.04
N THR A 411 10.22 -16.34 1.68
CA THR A 411 9.50 -17.54 2.11
C THR A 411 9.64 -17.74 3.61
N ASP A 412 10.85 -17.54 4.18
CA ASP A 412 11.09 -17.59 5.62
C ASP A 412 10.19 -16.60 6.36
N ARG A 413 10.16 -15.34 5.89
CA ARG A 413 9.29 -14.32 6.47
C ARG A 413 7.81 -14.75 6.44
N LYS A 414 7.36 -15.32 5.31
CA LYS A 414 5.98 -15.76 5.16
C LYS A 414 5.64 -16.90 6.13
N TYR A 415 6.46 -17.95 6.20
CA TYR A 415 6.28 -19.07 7.12
C TYR A 415 6.28 -18.61 8.58
N ILE A 416 7.30 -17.85 8.98
CA ILE A 416 7.43 -17.33 10.35
C ILE A 416 6.20 -16.47 10.70
N SER A 417 5.80 -15.55 9.82
CA SER A 417 4.65 -14.68 10.06
C SER A 417 3.33 -15.46 10.16
N ALA A 418 3.14 -16.50 9.33
CA ALA A 418 1.94 -17.31 9.35
C ALA A 418 1.78 -18.11 10.66
N HIS A 419 2.86 -18.68 11.17
CA HIS A 419 2.83 -19.35 12.48
C HIS A 419 2.66 -18.37 13.64
N LEU A 420 3.33 -17.21 13.59
CA LEU A 420 3.35 -16.24 14.69
C LEU A 420 2.09 -15.37 14.80
N GLN A 421 1.21 -15.38 13.82
CA GLN A 421 -0.07 -14.66 13.93
C GLN A 421 -0.97 -15.22 15.06
N TYR A 422 -0.71 -16.45 15.52
CA TYR A 422 -1.43 -17.12 16.60
C TYR A 422 -0.70 -17.03 17.94
N GLU A 423 0.48 -16.42 17.96
CA GLU A 423 1.28 -16.25 19.18
C GLU A 423 1.09 -14.83 19.74
N ASP A 424 1.08 -14.72 21.07
CA ASP A 424 0.95 -13.43 21.76
C ASP A 424 2.32 -12.73 21.85
N VAL A 425 2.66 -12.01 20.77
CA VAL A 425 3.89 -11.23 20.67
C VAL A 425 3.58 -9.81 20.21
N ASP A 426 3.48 -8.91 21.17
CA ASP A 426 3.23 -7.49 20.88
C ASP A 426 4.36 -6.82 20.09
N ASN A 427 3.99 -5.93 19.18
CA ASN A 427 4.90 -5.10 18.37
C ASN A 427 5.97 -5.93 17.63
N LEU A 428 5.60 -7.11 17.13
CA LEU A 428 6.48 -7.97 16.36
C LEU A 428 6.61 -7.49 14.91
N VAL A 429 7.84 -7.42 14.43
CA VAL A 429 8.18 -7.19 13.02
C VAL A 429 9.01 -8.36 12.51
N VAL A 430 8.52 -9.05 11.49
CA VAL A 430 9.26 -10.09 10.77
C VAL A 430 9.75 -9.53 9.44
N LEU A 431 11.05 -9.62 9.19
CA LEU A 431 11.71 -8.98 8.06
C LEU A 431 12.62 -9.95 7.33
N SER A 432 12.51 -10.01 5.99
CA SER A 432 13.48 -10.69 5.12
C SER A 432 14.41 -9.67 4.45
N VAL A 433 15.71 -10.02 4.34
CA VAL A 433 16.73 -9.07 3.88
C VAL A 433 17.56 -9.53 2.68
N GLY A 434 17.18 -10.66 2.05
CA GLY A 434 17.76 -11.12 0.79
C GLY A 434 19.11 -11.84 0.94
N GLY A 435 19.26 -12.69 1.96
CA GLY A 435 20.35 -13.63 2.13
C GLY A 435 21.25 -13.38 3.33
N SER A 436 22.02 -14.41 3.73
CA SER A 436 22.84 -14.44 4.93
C SER A 436 23.89 -13.30 5.03
N PRO A 437 24.53 -12.85 3.93
CA PRO A 437 25.47 -11.72 4.02
C PRO A 437 24.80 -10.43 4.49
N THR A 438 23.57 -10.17 4.04
CA THR A 438 22.81 -8.98 4.44
C THR A 438 22.34 -9.08 5.89
N VAL A 439 21.90 -10.27 6.35
CA VAL A 439 21.57 -10.52 7.76
C VAL A 439 22.76 -10.20 8.66
N LYS A 440 23.96 -10.73 8.33
CA LYS A 440 25.22 -10.48 9.06
C LYS A 440 25.58 -9.00 9.06
N LYS A 441 25.45 -8.31 7.92
CA LYS A 441 25.73 -6.87 7.78
C LYS A 441 24.83 -6.03 8.69
N ILE A 442 23.50 -6.28 8.64
CA ILE A 442 22.55 -5.53 9.49
C ILE A 442 22.79 -5.81 10.96
N TYR A 443 23.07 -7.05 11.35
CA TYR A 443 23.41 -7.42 12.73
C TYR A 443 24.65 -6.64 13.21
N SER A 444 25.71 -6.61 12.42
CA SER A 444 26.96 -5.90 12.78
C SER A 444 26.76 -4.39 12.90
N LEU A 445 26.00 -3.78 11.98
CA LEU A 445 25.68 -2.36 12.05
C LEU A 445 24.80 -2.03 13.26
N LEU A 446 23.83 -2.90 13.58
CA LEU A 446 22.94 -2.73 14.73
C LEU A 446 23.71 -2.81 16.05
N THR A 447 24.56 -3.83 16.23
CA THR A 447 25.37 -4.01 17.44
C THR A 447 26.36 -2.87 17.64
N LEU A 448 26.99 -2.39 16.57
CA LEU A 448 27.88 -1.22 16.61
C LEU A 448 27.11 0.06 17.01
N ALA A 449 25.93 0.30 16.42
CA ALA A 449 25.12 1.48 16.72
C ALA A 449 24.60 1.51 18.17
N LEU A 450 24.51 0.36 18.81
CA LEU A 450 24.03 0.21 20.19
C LEU A 450 25.13 0.02 21.22
N GLU A 451 26.38 -0.02 20.83
CA GLU A 451 27.51 -0.31 21.72
C GLU A 451 27.54 0.62 22.93
N ASP A 452 27.33 1.91 22.71
CA ASP A 452 27.29 2.93 23.79
C ASP A 452 25.90 3.09 24.42
N ARG A 453 24.88 2.36 23.95
CA ARG A 453 23.48 2.52 24.35
C ARG A 453 22.82 1.24 24.90
N LYS A 454 23.61 0.27 25.35
CA LYS A 454 23.13 -1.05 25.82
C LYS A 454 22.03 -0.92 26.86
N ALA A 455 22.18 -0.01 27.82
CA ALA A 455 21.22 0.21 28.89
C ALA A 455 19.87 0.80 28.41
N SER A 456 19.80 1.35 27.20
CA SER A 456 18.57 1.92 26.65
C SER A 456 17.76 0.92 25.83
N VAL A 457 18.27 -0.30 25.60
CA VAL A 457 17.57 -1.33 24.82
C VAL A 457 16.50 -1.97 25.69
N THR A 458 15.24 -1.78 25.30
CA THR A 458 14.05 -2.32 25.98
C THR A 458 13.36 -3.40 25.16
N GLY A 459 13.52 -3.37 23.83
CA GLY A 459 13.03 -4.38 22.91
C GLY A 459 14.04 -5.49 22.64
N SER A 460 13.75 -6.33 21.65
CA SER A 460 14.61 -7.47 21.30
C SER A 460 14.70 -7.67 19.79
N ALA A 461 15.80 -8.27 19.34
CA ALA A 461 15.98 -8.62 17.94
C ALA A 461 16.64 -10.00 17.79
N PHE A 462 16.05 -10.84 16.97
CA PHE A 462 16.55 -12.17 16.65
C PHE A 462 16.87 -12.26 15.16
N PHE A 463 18.11 -12.59 14.84
CA PHE A 463 18.59 -12.76 13.48
C PHE A 463 18.72 -14.25 13.18
N LEU A 464 18.02 -14.74 12.18
CA LEU A 464 17.94 -16.14 11.81
C LEU A 464 18.58 -16.35 10.44
N ILE A 465 19.43 -17.36 10.36
CA ILE A 465 20.17 -17.76 9.16
C ILE A 465 19.99 -19.27 8.95
N ASP A 466 19.89 -19.68 7.69
CA ASP A 466 19.94 -21.08 7.30
C ASP A 466 21.37 -21.65 7.42
N THR A 467 21.51 -22.95 7.38
CA THR A 467 22.83 -23.61 7.34
C THR A 467 23.05 -24.20 5.96
N ASP A 468 23.79 -23.48 5.12
CA ASP A 468 24.19 -23.92 3.79
C ASP A 468 25.39 -24.87 3.84
N GLN A 469 25.56 -25.68 2.78
CA GLN A 469 26.72 -26.58 2.66
C GLN A 469 28.07 -25.84 2.70
N ASN A 470 28.12 -24.62 2.17
CA ASN A 470 29.31 -23.77 2.08
C ASN A 470 29.37 -22.73 3.19
N PHE A 471 28.76 -23.03 4.34
CA PHE A 471 28.76 -22.10 5.48
C PHE A 471 30.20 -21.81 5.93
N SER A 472 30.55 -20.52 6.02
CA SER A 472 31.79 -20.07 6.63
C SER A 472 31.55 -19.55 8.04
N ASN A 473 32.36 -20.02 8.99
CA ASN A 473 32.29 -19.55 10.38
C ASN A 473 32.42 -18.05 10.48
N TYR A 474 31.55 -17.47 11.29
CA TYR A 474 31.50 -16.04 11.58
C TYR A 474 31.46 -15.82 13.09
N THR A 475 32.49 -15.17 13.62
CA THR A 475 32.53 -14.80 15.02
C THR A 475 31.68 -13.55 15.24
N ALA A 476 30.45 -13.74 15.69
CA ALA A 476 29.55 -12.64 16.02
C ALA A 476 29.82 -12.18 17.48
N SER A 477 30.08 -10.90 17.66
CA SER A 477 30.05 -10.30 18.99
C SER A 477 28.60 -10.16 19.46
N GLU A 478 28.30 -10.63 20.67
CA GLU A 478 26.95 -10.54 21.29
C GLU A 478 26.99 -9.60 22.51
N PRO A 479 27.19 -8.30 22.33
CA PRO A 479 27.38 -7.35 23.43
C PRO A 479 26.07 -7.02 24.16
N ILE A 480 24.92 -7.46 23.65
CA ILE A 480 23.57 -7.14 24.16
C ILE A 480 22.76 -8.43 24.23
N ASP A 481 22.28 -8.77 25.43
CA ASP A 481 21.56 -10.05 25.67
C ASP A 481 20.25 -10.17 24.91
N SER A 482 19.57 -9.07 24.67
CA SER A 482 18.30 -9.03 23.91
C SER A 482 18.48 -9.03 22.39
N ILE A 483 19.70 -9.12 21.86
CA ILE A 483 19.99 -9.18 20.44
C ILE A 483 20.85 -10.41 20.15
N LYS A 484 20.32 -11.34 19.38
CA LYS A 484 20.97 -12.61 19.05
C LYS A 484 21.00 -12.86 17.56
N ILE A 485 22.05 -13.52 17.08
CA ILE A 485 22.15 -14.09 15.75
C ILE A 485 22.40 -15.59 15.88
N ARG A 486 21.56 -16.37 15.21
CA ARG A 486 21.62 -17.83 15.23
C ARG A 486 21.41 -18.38 13.84
N ARG A 487 21.91 -19.60 13.61
CA ARG A 487 21.59 -20.38 12.44
C ARG A 487 20.86 -21.67 12.80
N MET A 488 19.98 -22.08 11.92
CA MET A 488 19.22 -23.33 12.07
C MET A 488 20.08 -24.52 11.68
N LEU A 489 20.06 -25.58 12.49
CA LEU A 489 20.61 -26.87 12.12
C LEU A 489 19.70 -27.99 12.60
N PHE A 490 19.33 -28.87 11.68
CA PHE A 490 18.60 -30.07 12.01
C PHE A 490 19.53 -31.11 12.66
N LYS A 491 19.22 -31.53 13.87
CA LYS A 491 19.95 -32.59 14.59
C LYS A 491 19.22 -33.91 14.47
N ARG A 492 19.76 -34.85 13.71
CA ARG A 492 19.18 -36.18 13.51
C ARG A 492 19.02 -36.96 14.81
N GLU A 493 19.94 -36.81 15.75
CA GLU A 493 19.95 -37.53 17.04
C GLU A 493 18.72 -37.19 17.90
N THR A 494 18.27 -35.95 17.86
CA THR A 494 17.13 -35.46 18.66
C THR A 494 15.88 -35.23 17.83
N SER A 495 15.99 -35.32 16.49
CA SER A 495 14.92 -34.94 15.54
C SER A 495 14.39 -33.51 15.77
N GLU A 496 15.27 -32.57 16.14
CA GLU A 496 14.94 -31.18 16.45
C GLU A 496 15.81 -30.20 15.67
N ILE A 497 15.26 -29.00 15.44
CA ILE A 497 16.05 -27.85 15.00
C ILE A 497 16.74 -27.22 16.20
N SER A 498 18.07 -27.14 16.13
CA SER A 498 18.91 -26.40 17.06
C SER A 498 19.25 -25.03 16.51
N LEU A 499 19.20 -24.01 17.36
CA LEU A 499 19.59 -22.65 17.06
C LEU A 499 21.04 -22.45 17.51
N LEU A 500 21.98 -22.65 16.57
CA LEU A 500 23.41 -22.64 16.84
C LEU A 500 24.01 -21.22 16.77
N LYS A 501 25.08 -21.00 17.54
CA LYS A 501 25.90 -19.79 17.37
C LYS A 501 26.59 -19.79 16.02
N MET A 502 26.90 -18.61 15.50
CA MET A 502 27.58 -18.47 14.21
C MET A 502 29.03 -19.01 14.20
N SER A 503 29.62 -19.19 15.37
CA SER A 503 30.97 -19.75 15.57
C SER A 503 30.99 -21.27 15.74
N ASP A 504 29.83 -21.94 15.74
CA ASP A 504 29.75 -23.39 15.84
C ASP A 504 30.19 -24.03 14.51
N ASP A 505 30.98 -25.10 14.56
CA ASP A 505 31.56 -25.75 13.38
C ASP A 505 30.62 -26.82 12.75
N CYS A 506 29.50 -27.14 13.40
CA CYS A 506 28.59 -28.15 12.91
C CYS A 506 27.74 -27.62 11.74
N VAL A 507 27.96 -28.13 10.53
CA VAL A 507 27.31 -27.68 9.29
C VAL A 507 26.48 -28.74 8.58
N SER A 508 26.36 -29.93 9.16
CA SER A 508 25.66 -31.06 8.53
C SER A 508 24.57 -31.61 9.43
N PRO A 509 23.40 -31.91 8.90
CA PRO A 509 22.98 -31.70 7.48
C PRO A 509 22.68 -30.23 7.19
N PRO A 510 22.85 -29.78 5.91
CA PRO A 510 22.37 -28.46 5.50
C PRO A 510 20.90 -28.33 5.85
N THR A 511 20.52 -27.17 6.37
CA THR A 511 19.18 -26.97 6.89
C THR A 511 18.62 -25.65 6.45
N GLU A 512 17.60 -25.69 5.61
CA GLU A 512 16.78 -24.56 5.20
C GLU A 512 15.47 -24.54 6.00
N ILE A 513 14.70 -23.47 5.94
CA ILE A 513 13.45 -23.35 6.67
C ILE A 513 12.42 -24.41 6.26
N GLU A 514 12.45 -24.86 4.99
CA GLU A 514 11.59 -25.94 4.49
C GLU A 514 11.80 -27.26 5.24
N HIS A 515 12.97 -27.48 5.84
CA HIS A 515 13.27 -28.64 6.69
C HIS A 515 12.76 -28.47 8.13
N ALA A 516 12.37 -27.24 8.51
CA ALA A 516 12.00 -26.85 9.87
C ALA A 516 10.49 -26.60 10.05
N LEU A 517 9.68 -26.89 9.04
CA LEU A 517 8.23 -26.70 9.05
C LEU A 517 7.51 -27.79 9.86
N ASP A 518 6.24 -27.55 10.20
CA ASP A 518 5.39 -28.60 10.81
C ASP A 518 5.12 -29.72 9.80
N ASN A 519 5.34 -30.96 10.24
CA ASN A 519 5.24 -32.14 9.40
C ASN A 519 3.85 -32.38 8.81
N ILE A 520 2.79 -32.08 9.55
CA ILE A 520 1.42 -32.35 9.10
C ILE A 520 1.04 -31.38 8.00
N PHE A 521 1.31 -30.11 8.18
CA PHE A 521 1.01 -29.10 7.16
C PHE A 521 1.89 -29.29 5.92
N TYR A 522 3.13 -29.68 6.09
CA TYR A 522 4.03 -29.99 4.99
C TYR A 522 3.50 -31.17 4.14
N HIS A 523 3.07 -32.26 4.78
CA HIS A 523 2.47 -33.41 4.09
C HIS A 523 1.18 -33.04 3.37
N LYS A 524 0.29 -32.30 4.02
CA LYS A 524 -0.95 -31.80 3.41
C LYS A 524 -0.65 -30.95 2.18
N THR A 525 0.41 -30.14 2.22
CA THR A 525 0.83 -29.29 1.11
C THR A 525 1.31 -30.10 -0.08
N LEU A 526 2.20 -31.06 0.13
CA LEU A 526 2.65 -31.96 -0.96
C LEU A 526 1.48 -32.72 -1.58
N LYS A 527 0.53 -33.18 -0.76
CA LYS A 527 -0.67 -33.87 -1.22
C LYS A 527 -1.56 -32.96 -2.05
N SER A 528 -1.78 -31.72 -1.61
CA SER A 528 -2.57 -30.72 -2.35
C SER A 528 -1.93 -30.37 -3.68
N LEU A 529 -0.61 -30.20 -3.73
CA LEU A 529 0.12 -29.96 -4.97
C LEU A 529 -0.01 -31.14 -5.96
N TYR A 530 0.00 -32.37 -5.46
CA TYR A 530 -0.27 -33.55 -6.28
C TYR A 530 -1.69 -33.51 -6.84
N GLU A 531 -2.70 -33.26 -6.02
CA GLU A 531 -4.11 -33.16 -6.43
C GLU A 531 -4.36 -32.03 -7.44
N LYS A 532 -3.56 -30.97 -7.40
CA LYS A 532 -3.56 -29.85 -8.36
C LYS A 532 -2.82 -30.16 -9.68
N GLY A 533 -2.28 -31.36 -9.83
CA GLY A 533 -1.71 -31.85 -11.08
C GLY A 533 -0.18 -32.00 -11.11
N ASN A 534 0.52 -31.82 -10.00
CA ASN A 534 1.94 -32.12 -9.94
C ASN A 534 2.18 -33.61 -9.80
N SER A 535 2.33 -34.32 -10.94
CA SER A 535 2.49 -35.77 -11.01
C SER A 535 3.75 -36.28 -10.30
N ASP A 536 4.78 -35.45 -10.11
CA ASP A 536 6.05 -35.84 -9.49
C ASP A 536 5.86 -36.26 -8.03
N PHE A 537 4.84 -35.71 -7.37
CA PHE A 537 4.48 -36.06 -6.00
C PHE A 537 3.51 -37.26 -5.86
N SER A 538 3.34 -38.07 -6.90
CA SER A 538 2.43 -39.25 -6.85
C SER A 538 2.74 -40.21 -5.70
N PHE A 539 4.00 -40.30 -5.27
CA PHE A 539 4.43 -41.16 -4.16
C PHE A 539 3.82 -40.75 -2.81
N ILE A 540 3.37 -39.49 -2.67
CA ILE A 540 2.86 -38.96 -1.39
C ILE A 540 1.60 -39.68 -0.89
N GLN A 541 0.85 -40.30 -1.78
CA GLN A 541 -0.34 -41.08 -1.44
C GLN A 541 -0.04 -42.34 -0.59
N HIS A 542 1.18 -42.87 -0.67
CA HIS A 542 1.59 -44.10 0.00
C HIS A 542 2.59 -43.84 1.13
N VAL A 543 3.00 -42.60 1.34
CA VAL A 543 3.97 -42.21 2.35
C VAL A 543 3.30 -42.11 3.71
N LYS A 544 3.90 -42.71 4.72
CA LYS A 544 3.47 -42.59 6.11
C LYS A 544 4.23 -41.46 6.78
N THR A 545 3.52 -40.68 7.60
CA THR A 545 4.16 -39.69 8.46
C THR A 545 4.90 -40.42 9.59
N LEU A 546 6.17 -40.08 9.78
CA LEU A 546 6.97 -40.56 10.91
C LEU A 546 6.60 -39.80 12.20
N ARG A 547 7.20 -40.20 13.31
CA ARG A 547 6.94 -39.60 14.63
C ARG A 547 7.53 -38.20 14.81
N SER A 548 8.40 -37.75 13.89
CA SER A 548 8.98 -36.41 13.92
C SER A 548 7.91 -35.35 13.72
N ASN A 549 8.02 -34.25 14.48
CA ASN A 549 7.16 -33.08 14.31
C ASN A 549 7.66 -32.11 13.24
N LEU A 550 8.80 -32.40 12.58
CA LEU A 550 9.45 -31.55 11.59
C LEU A 550 9.39 -32.16 10.19
N SER A 551 9.36 -31.33 9.16
CA SER A 551 9.33 -31.71 7.77
C SER A 551 10.57 -32.50 7.30
N ALA A 552 11.73 -32.26 7.92
CA ALA A 552 13.00 -32.87 7.52
C ALA A 552 13.04 -34.43 7.56
N GLU A 553 12.31 -35.05 8.48
CA GLU A 553 12.33 -36.50 8.69
C GLU A 553 10.97 -37.16 8.89
N TYR A 554 9.88 -36.44 8.58
CA TYR A 554 8.57 -37.00 8.87
C TYR A 554 8.07 -37.97 7.77
N LEU A 555 8.66 -37.90 6.59
CA LEU A 555 8.28 -38.76 5.46
C LEU A 555 9.12 -40.01 5.44
N ASP A 556 8.46 -41.16 5.35
CA ASP A 556 9.12 -42.43 5.04
C ASP A 556 9.33 -42.52 3.53
N ILE A 557 10.32 -41.76 3.03
CA ILE A 557 10.66 -41.64 1.61
C ILE A 557 12.06 -42.15 1.34
N ASN A 558 12.25 -42.71 0.14
CA ASN A 558 13.56 -43.14 -0.32
C ASN A 558 14.35 -41.96 -0.92
N ILE A 559 15.64 -42.19 -1.18
CA ILE A 559 16.57 -41.18 -1.72
C ILE A 559 16.06 -40.59 -3.05
N THR A 560 15.45 -41.40 -3.91
CA THR A 560 14.92 -40.91 -5.19
C THR A 560 13.76 -39.93 -4.99
N GLN A 561 12.88 -40.21 -4.05
CA GLN A 561 11.76 -39.35 -3.70
C GLN A 561 12.24 -38.04 -3.04
N GLN A 562 13.28 -38.12 -2.21
CA GLN A 562 13.90 -36.90 -1.66
C GLN A 562 14.49 -36.04 -2.77
N ILE A 563 15.20 -36.62 -3.73
CA ILE A 563 15.74 -35.86 -4.87
C ILE A 563 14.64 -35.17 -5.69
N ILE A 564 13.45 -35.76 -5.79
CA ILE A 564 12.31 -35.11 -6.46
C ILE A 564 11.87 -33.87 -5.70
N ILE A 565 11.77 -33.96 -4.37
CA ILE A 565 11.41 -32.80 -3.53
C ILE A 565 12.47 -31.69 -3.63
N ASP A 566 13.75 -32.07 -3.54
CA ASP A 566 14.85 -31.12 -3.61
C ASP A 566 14.86 -30.38 -4.96
N LYS A 567 14.73 -31.12 -6.07
CA LYS A 567 14.60 -30.52 -7.40
C LYS A 567 13.40 -29.58 -7.54
N TYR A 568 12.27 -29.94 -6.94
CA TYR A 568 11.11 -29.06 -6.95
C TYR A 568 11.41 -27.71 -6.27
N PHE A 569 12.12 -27.72 -5.14
CA PHE A 569 12.49 -26.49 -4.45
C PHE A 569 13.60 -25.70 -5.17
N ASP A 570 14.42 -26.35 -5.98
CA ASP A 570 15.43 -25.69 -6.81
C ASP A 570 14.84 -24.95 -8.01
N ASP A 571 13.64 -25.33 -8.47
CA ASP A 571 12.97 -24.70 -9.60
C ASP A 571 12.47 -23.29 -9.26
N ILE A 572 12.61 -22.37 -10.22
CA ILE A 572 12.22 -20.95 -10.06
C ILE A 572 10.73 -20.81 -9.73
N GLY A 573 10.44 -20.16 -8.62
CA GLY A 573 9.07 -19.87 -8.17
C GLY A 573 8.38 -21.01 -7.43
N LYS A 574 8.96 -22.22 -7.37
CA LYS A 574 8.35 -23.37 -6.72
C LYS A 574 8.37 -23.27 -5.18
N LYS A 575 9.39 -22.66 -4.59
CA LYS A 575 9.40 -22.33 -3.16
C LYS A 575 8.24 -21.41 -2.79
N ASP A 576 7.93 -20.42 -3.62
CA ASP A 576 6.78 -19.54 -3.40
C ASP A 576 5.43 -20.25 -3.55
N GLU A 577 5.30 -21.09 -4.56
CA GLU A 577 4.09 -21.91 -4.79
C GLU A 577 3.80 -22.80 -3.58
N PHE A 578 4.81 -23.52 -3.11
CA PHE A 578 4.71 -24.36 -1.92
C PHE A 578 4.38 -23.53 -0.67
N CYS A 579 5.07 -22.43 -0.47
CA CYS A 579 4.87 -21.55 0.68
C CYS A 579 3.44 -21.00 0.74
N ASN A 580 2.91 -20.53 -0.37
CA ASN A 580 1.54 -19.99 -0.42
C ASN A 580 0.50 -21.10 -0.14
N GLU A 581 0.69 -22.30 -0.67
CA GLU A 581 -0.17 -23.45 -0.41
C GLU A 581 -0.12 -23.88 1.05
N TYR A 582 1.08 -23.98 1.61
CA TYR A 582 1.30 -24.32 3.01
C TYR A 582 0.57 -23.35 3.95
N ILE A 583 0.71 -22.04 3.69
CA ILE A 583 0.08 -21.01 4.50
C ILE A 583 -1.44 -21.08 4.39
N GLN A 584 -1.98 -21.32 3.21
CA GLN A 584 -3.42 -21.49 3.02
C GLN A 584 -3.94 -22.67 3.84
N ILE A 585 -3.27 -23.83 3.79
CA ILE A 585 -3.64 -25.03 4.55
C ILE A 585 -3.53 -24.77 6.06
N LEU A 586 -2.51 -24.04 6.50
CA LEU A 586 -2.34 -23.64 7.90
C LEU A 586 -3.50 -22.76 8.38
N HIS A 587 -3.93 -21.78 7.56
CA HIS A 587 -5.05 -20.89 7.89
C HIS A 587 -6.41 -21.60 7.90
N ASP A 588 -6.61 -22.57 7.00
CA ASP A 588 -7.85 -23.33 6.90
C ASP A 588 -7.96 -24.41 7.99
N SER A 589 -6.93 -24.58 8.82
CA SER A 589 -6.89 -25.59 9.87
C SER A 589 -7.36 -25.03 11.22
N ASP A 590 -8.19 -25.78 11.92
CA ASP A 590 -8.57 -25.48 13.31
C ASP A 590 -7.43 -25.76 14.32
N GLU A 591 -6.39 -26.48 13.91
CA GLU A 591 -5.24 -26.82 14.74
C GLU A 591 -4.12 -25.79 14.55
N ILE A 592 -3.78 -25.07 15.61
CA ILE A 592 -2.62 -24.16 15.64
C ILE A 592 -1.41 -24.97 16.09
N ARG A 593 -0.37 -24.99 15.25
CA ARG A 593 0.90 -25.67 15.55
C ARG A 593 2.07 -24.76 15.22
N THR A 594 2.78 -24.35 16.24
CA THR A 594 4.02 -23.59 16.10
C THR A 594 5.21 -24.53 16.29
N PRO A 595 6.14 -24.63 15.32
CA PRO A 595 7.35 -25.45 15.49
C PRO A 595 8.14 -25.06 16.75
N MET A 596 8.70 -26.06 17.45
CA MET A 596 9.34 -25.85 18.76
C MET A 596 10.50 -24.82 18.69
N TRP A 597 11.28 -24.83 17.61
CA TRP A 597 12.37 -23.88 17.44
C TRP A 597 11.85 -22.43 17.38
N LEU A 598 10.70 -22.23 16.74
CA LEU A 598 10.07 -20.91 16.65
C LEU A 598 9.49 -20.48 17.99
N SER A 599 8.90 -21.40 18.75
CA SER A 599 8.47 -21.15 20.14
C SER A 599 9.64 -20.75 21.05
N LYS A 600 10.85 -21.30 20.84
CA LYS A 600 12.07 -20.86 21.55
C LYS A 600 12.40 -19.40 21.22
N ILE A 601 12.30 -19.00 19.94
CA ILE A 601 12.49 -17.61 19.54
C ILE A 601 11.44 -16.68 20.19
N VAL A 602 10.17 -17.08 20.19
CA VAL A 602 9.09 -16.33 20.86
C VAL A 602 9.38 -16.14 22.36
N ASN A 603 9.81 -17.19 23.03
CA ASN A 603 10.19 -17.12 24.45
C ASN A 603 11.36 -16.15 24.67
N PHE A 604 12.37 -16.19 23.82
CA PHE A 604 13.46 -15.22 23.87
C PHE A 604 12.97 -13.79 23.67
N LEU A 605 12.14 -13.52 22.65
CA LEU A 605 11.59 -12.21 22.38
C LEU A 605 10.73 -11.68 23.55
N ASN A 606 10.08 -12.57 24.29
CA ASN A 606 9.29 -12.24 25.47
C ASN A 606 10.12 -12.21 26.78
N GLY A 607 11.43 -12.39 26.70
CA GLY A 607 12.33 -12.36 27.87
C GLY A 607 12.19 -13.56 28.81
N LYS A 608 11.61 -14.69 28.35
CA LYS A 608 11.31 -15.85 29.19
C LYS A 608 12.44 -16.88 29.28
N CYS A 609 13.32 -16.98 28.26
CA CYS A 609 14.46 -17.91 28.23
C CYS A 609 15.59 -17.36 27.33
N GLY A 610 16.85 -17.66 27.67
CA GLY A 610 17.99 -17.46 26.80
C GLY A 610 18.03 -18.52 25.68
N VAL A 611 18.33 -18.12 24.42
CA VAL A 611 18.52 -18.99 23.23
C VAL A 611 20.00 -19.04 22.85
#